data_54c6b2e90d7a5a69f7da9e25aa3ea398
#
_entry.id   54c6b2e90d7a5a69f7da9e25aa3ea398
#
_cell.length_a   1.000
_cell.length_b   1.000
_cell.length_c   1.000
_cell.angle_alpha   90.00
_cell.angle_beta   90.00
_cell.angle_gamma   90.00
#
_symmetry.space_group_name_H-M   'P 1'
#
loop_
_entity.id
_entity.type
_entity.pdbx_description
1 polymer ?
#
loop_
_entity_poly.entity_id
_entity_poly.type
_entity_poly.pdbx_seq_one_letter_code
_entity_poly.pdbx_strand_id
1 'polypeptide(L)'
;MTQAIRADLAGAHDDGWAWLASGGSWWSAREKRELADTAIRAMWGDGVGGAVHENLAHRAIAQIAVGNSHLTREWYDGVAAEIGALPYVELVGIACVAAAITSLRNSLGLPHVELPDASEEPPSRIDSPELADAELNWVPVAAPADKTAAVVQALTAVPDANAALWRLADVQYIPDAEMVDPRWTRGTLSRVEMELIATRVSFSRECHY
;
A
#
# COMPACT_ATOMS: atom_id res chain seq x y z
N MET A 1 14.78 25.07 8.89
CA MET A 1 15.39 24.57 7.63
C MET A 1 14.48 23.49 7.12
N THR A 2 13.79 23.68 6.01
CA THR A 2 12.95 22.65 5.38
C THR A 2 13.87 21.58 4.84
N GLN A 3 13.80 20.37 5.37
CA GLN A 3 14.60 19.26 4.90
C GLN A 3 14.15 18.90 3.48
N ALA A 4 15.04 19.03 2.50
CA ALA A 4 14.74 18.68 1.13
C ALA A 4 14.65 17.15 1.00
N ILE A 5 13.55 16.66 0.44
CA ILE A 5 13.43 15.24 0.08
C ILE A 5 14.35 14.97 -1.12
N ARG A 6 15.00 13.80 -1.16
CA ARG A 6 15.76 13.38 -2.35
C ARG A 6 14.89 13.41 -3.60
N ALA A 7 15.48 13.78 -4.74
CA ALA A 7 14.73 13.97 -5.98
C ALA A 7 14.05 12.68 -6.50
N ASP A 8 14.71 11.53 -6.37
CA ASP A 8 14.17 10.22 -6.73
C ASP A 8 12.95 9.84 -5.87
N LEU A 9 13.04 10.15 -4.56
CA LEU A 9 11.95 9.91 -3.62
C LEU A 9 10.78 10.86 -3.87
N ALA A 10 11.05 12.14 -4.16
CA ALA A 10 10.01 13.10 -4.51
C ALA A 10 9.25 12.65 -5.77
N GLY A 11 9.99 12.25 -6.83
CA GLY A 11 9.37 11.76 -8.07
C GLY A 11 8.51 10.51 -7.85
N ALA A 12 8.97 9.54 -7.07
CA ALA A 12 8.18 8.35 -6.77
C ALA A 12 6.93 8.66 -5.93
N HIS A 13 7.01 9.67 -5.05
CA HIS A 13 5.84 10.16 -4.32
C HIS A 13 4.83 10.84 -5.25
N ASP A 14 5.28 11.67 -6.18
CA ASP A 14 4.42 12.33 -7.15
C ASP A 14 3.73 11.30 -8.05
N ASP A 15 4.46 10.29 -8.52
CA ASP A 15 3.92 9.17 -9.28
C ASP A 15 2.88 8.36 -8.48
N GLY A 16 3.17 8.03 -7.22
CA GLY A 16 2.25 7.33 -6.34
C GLY A 16 0.99 8.16 -6.04
N TRP A 17 1.15 9.47 -5.87
CA TRP A 17 0.04 10.39 -5.64
C TRP A 17 -0.87 10.48 -6.87
N ALA A 18 -0.29 10.58 -8.08
CA ALA A 18 -1.01 10.54 -9.34
C ALA A 18 -1.72 9.20 -9.55
N TRP A 19 -1.05 8.08 -9.20
CA TRP A 19 -1.65 6.75 -9.27
C TRP A 19 -2.90 6.62 -8.40
N LEU A 20 -2.93 7.19 -7.20
CA LEU A 20 -4.11 7.19 -6.33
C LEU A 20 -5.33 7.92 -6.90
N ALA A 21 -5.13 8.81 -7.88
CA ALA A 21 -6.19 9.59 -8.54
C ALA A 21 -6.45 9.15 -10.00
N SER A 22 -5.77 8.11 -10.49
CA SER A 22 -5.98 7.51 -11.82
C SER A 22 -6.87 6.28 -11.76
N GLY A 23 -7.39 5.82 -12.91
CA GLY A 23 -8.14 4.56 -12.99
C GLY A 23 -7.28 3.37 -12.59
N GLY A 24 -7.87 2.47 -11.82
CA GLY A 24 -7.24 1.21 -11.42
C GLY A 24 -7.73 0.03 -12.26
N SER A 25 -7.40 -1.18 -11.83
CA SER A 25 -7.93 -2.40 -12.47
C SER A 25 -9.39 -2.64 -12.09
N TRP A 26 -9.76 -2.37 -10.85
CA TRP A 26 -11.08 -2.70 -10.28
C TRP A 26 -11.88 -1.48 -9.83
N TRP A 27 -11.19 -0.39 -9.45
CA TRP A 27 -11.79 0.86 -9.00
C TRP A 27 -11.62 1.95 -10.06
N SER A 28 -12.66 2.72 -10.35
CA SER A 28 -12.54 3.93 -11.17
C SER A 28 -11.62 4.96 -10.48
N ALA A 29 -11.09 5.91 -11.23
CA ALA A 29 -10.23 6.96 -10.68
C ALA A 29 -10.90 7.70 -9.51
N ARG A 30 -12.20 7.98 -9.62
CA ARG A 30 -12.97 8.63 -8.55
C ARG A 30 -13.05 7.76 -7.30
N GLU A 31 -13.47 6.50 -7.43
CA GLU A 31 -13.58 5.58 -6.31
C GLU A 31 -12.22 5.36 -5.63
N LYS A 32 -11.17 5.19 -6.42
CA LYS A 32 -9.81 4.99 -5.92
C LYS A 32 -9.31 6.20 -5.12
N ARG A 33 -9.53 7.42 -5.63
CA ARG A 33 -9.22 8.65 -4.93
C ARG A 33 -10.00 8.79 -3.61
N GLU A 34 -11.31 8.49 -3.63
CA GLU A 34 -12.16 8.53 -2.43
C GLU A 34 -11.73 7.51 -1.39
N LEU A 35 -11.34 6.30 -1.81
CA LEU A 35 -10.78 5.26 -0.95
C LEU A 35 -9.43 5.71 -0.36
N ALA A 36 -8.56 6.31 -1.16
CA ALA A 36 -7.29 6.85 -0.68
C ALA A 36 -7.49 7.97 0.37
N ASP A 37 -8.42 8.89 0.13
CA ASP A 37 -8.78 9.94 1.09
C ASP A 37 -9.32 9.33 2.40
N THR A 38 -10.15 8.29 2.30
CA THR A 38 -10.63 7.56 3.47
C THR A 38 -9.49 6.92 4.27
N ALA A 39 -8.53 6.28 3.60
CA ALA A 39 -7.36 5.69 4.26
C ALA A 39 -6.52 6.76 4.97
N ILE A 40 -6.26 7.88 4.30
CA ILE A 40 -5.47 8.99 4.84
C ILE A 40 -6.14 9.59 6.07
N ARG A 41 -7.45 9.84 6.00
CA ARG A 41 -8.22 10.36 7.14
C ARG A 41 -8.26 9.39 8.31
N ALA A 42 -8.35 8.09 8.04
CA ALA A 42 -8.31 7.07 9.08
C ALA A 42 -6.96 7.05 9.81
N MET A 43 -5.86 7.21 9.09
CA MET A 43 -4.51 7.22 9.68
C MET A 43 -4.18 8.50 10.46
N TRP A 44 -4.60 9.67 9.95
CA TRP A 44 -4.09 10.97 10.39
C TRP A 44 -5.16 11.98 10.80
N GLY A 45 -6.43 11.62 10.72
CA GLY A 45 -7.55 12.48 11.13
C GLY A 45 -7.65 12.64 12.64
N ASP A 46 -8.39 13.66 13.10
CA ASP A 46 -8.50 14.07 14.49
C ASP A 46 -9.28 13.10 15.41
N GLY A 47 -9.09 11.81 15.25
CA GLY A 47 -9.65 10.79 16.15
C GLY A 47 -11.18 10.61 16.09
N VAL A 48 -11.88 11.30 15.20
CA VAL A 48 -13.26 11.03 14.85
C VAL A 48 -13.29 9.91 13.80
N GLY A 49 -12.48 8.90 14.04
CA GLY A 49 -12.39 7.68 13.26
C GLY A 49 -13.59 6.80 13.46
N GLY A 50 -14.68 7.18 12.89
CA GLY A 50 -15.91 6.44 12.98
C GLY A 50 -17.02 7.07 12.18
N ALA A 51 -16.69 7.78 11.10
CA ALA A 51 -17.71 7.96 10.07
C ALA A 51 -18.15 6.54 9.69
N VAL A 52 -19.35 6.17 10.09
CA VAL A 52 -19.96 4.91 9.68
C VAL A 52 -20.17 5.04 8.19
N HIS A 53 -19.13 4.67 7.43
CA HIS A 53 -19.26 4.60 5.98
C HIS A 53 -20.28 3.50 5.69
N GLU A 54 -21.36 3.84 5.01
CA GLU A 54 -22.36 2.86 4.57
C GLU A 54 -21.71 1.86 3.59
N ASN A 55 -20.74 2.31 2.81
CA ASN A 55 -20.02 1.50 1.83
C ASN A 55 -18.96 0.61 2.51
N LEU A 56 -19.02 -0.70 2.24
CA LEU A 56 -18.12 -1.70 2.81
C LEU A 56 -16.65 -1.46 2.43
N ALA A 57 -16.35 -1.05 1.19
CA ALA A 57 -14.98 -0.80 0.75
C ALA A 57 -14.32 0.33 1.56
N HIS A 58 -15.07 1.41 1.84
CA HIS A 58 -14.58 2.50 2.69
C HIS A 58 -14.34 2.05 4.14
N ARG A 59 -15.22 1.22 4.71
CA ARG A 59 -14.98 0.65 6.04
C ARG A 59 -13.75 -0.24 6.05
N ALA A 60 -13.60 -1.08 5.05
CA ALA A 60 -12.48 -2.01 4.94
C ALA A 60 -11.16 -1.26 4.81
N ILE A 61 -11.05 -0.28 3.92
CA ILE A 61 -9.79 0.46 3.74
C ILE A 61 -9.43 1.29 4.97
N ALA A 62 -10.40 1.85 5.68
CA ALA A 62 -10.16 2.55 6.94
C ALA A 62 -9.57 1.61 8.00
N GLN A 63 -10.10 0.39 8.14
CA GLN A 63 -9.57 -0.61 9.07
C GLN A 63 -8.16 -1.07 8.68
N ILE A 64 -7.91 -1.34 7.39
CA ILE A 64 -6.58 -1.70 6.88
C ILE A 64 -5.57 -0.59 7.17
N ALA A 65 -5.95 0.66 6.96
CA ALA A 65 -5.06 1.81 7.11
C ALA A 65 -4.61 2.08 8.55
N VAL A 66 -5.48 1.87 9.54
CA VAL A 66 -5.13 2.15 10.96
C VAL A 66 -4.32 1.04 11.62
N GLY A 67 -4.42 -0.18 11.14
CA GLY A 67 -3.64 -1.30 11.65
C GLY A 67 -4.24 -2.65 11.30
N ASN A 68 -3.37 -3.61 11.09
CA ASN A 68 -3.72 -4.96 10.67
C ASN A 68 -3.87 -5.98 11.81
N SER A 69 -3.47 -5.63 13.04
CA SER A 69 -3.50 -6.55 14.19
C SER A 69 -4.91 -7.07 14.54
N HIS A 70 -5.94 -6.36 14.12
CA HIS A 70 -7.34 -6.74 14.35
C HIS A 70 -8.01 -7.41 13.15
N LEU A 71 -7.31 -7.52 12.03
CA LEU A 71 -7.86 -8.16 10.83
C LEU A 71 -7.70 -9.67 10.96
N THR A 72 -8.82 -10.40 10.90
CA THR A 72 -8.83 -11.86 10.94
C THR A 72 -9.11 -12.46 9.58
N ARG A 73 -8.89 -13.76 9.43
CA ARG A 73 -9.24 -14.48 8.21
C ARG A 73 -10.75 -14.37 7.93
N GLU A 74 -11.59 -14.49 8.93
CA GLU A 74 -13.04 -14.38 8.79
C GLU A 74 -13.45 -12.98 8.34
N TRP A 75 -12.78 -11.95 8.85
CA TRP A 75 -13.01 -10.58 8.39
C TRP A 75 -12.66 -10.42 6.90
N TYR A 76 -11.50 -10.92 6.48
CA TYR A 76 -11.10 -10.91 5.07
C TYR A 76 -12.11 -11.66 4.21
N ASP A 77 -12.48 -12.88 4.60
CA ASP A 77 -13.40 -13.73 3.85
C ASP A 77 -14.77 -13.02 3.68
N GLY A 78 -15.26 -12.34 4.72
CA GLY A 78 -16.48 -11.55 4.65
C GLY A 78 -16.39 -10.36 3.70
N VAL A 79 -15.30 -9.61 3.74
CA VAL A 79 -15.10 -8.47 2.83
C VAL A 79 -14.91 -8.96 1.39
N ALA A 80 -14.08 -9.96 1.16
CA ALA A 80 -13.80 -10.50 -0.17
C ALA A 80 -15.01 -11.17 -0.82
N ALA A 81 -15.92 -11.77 -0.02
CA ALA A 81 -17.16 -12.33 -0.52
C ALA A 81 -18.09 -11.26 -1.14
N GLU A 82 -18.07 -10.04 -0.63
CA GLU A 82 -18.94 -8.97 -1.10
C GLU A 82 -18.31 -8.10 -2.19
N ILE A 83 -17.04 -7.67 -2.02
CA ILE A 83 -16.40 -6.79 -3.00
C ILE A 83 -15.57 -7.53 -4.05
N GLY A 84 -15.24 -8.79 -3.81
CA GLY A 84 -14.35 -9.61 -4.63
C GLY A 84 -12.90 -9.60 -4.13
N ALA A 85 -12.19 -10.72 -4.34
CA ALA A 85 -10.81 -10.85 -3.88
C ALA A 85 -9.84 -9.91 -4.59
N LEU A 86 -9.97 -9.71 -5.91
CA LEU A 86 -9.09 -8.82 -6.67
C LEU A 86 -9.35 -7.33 -6.39
N PRO A 87 -10.60 -6.83 -6.33
CA PRO A 87 -10.87 -5.50 -5.80
C PRO A 87 -10.30 -5.28 -4.38
N TYR A 88 -10.33 -6.31 -3.51
CA TYR A 88 -9.71 -6.24 -2.19
C TYR A 88 -8.18 -6.10 -2.27
N VAL A 89 -7.51 -6.85 -3.15
CA VAL A 89 -6.05 -6.71 -3.35
C VAL A 89 -5.69 -5.30 -3.79
N GLU A 90 -6.44 -4.71 -4.72
CA GLU A 90 -6.21 -3.32 -5.13
C GLU A 90 -6.48 -2.34 -3.97
N LEU A 91 -7.51 -2.58 -3.16
CA LEU A 91 -7.82 -1.79 -1.97
C LEU A 91 -6.64 -1.77 -0.99
N VAL A 92 -6.00 -2.91 -0.75
CA VAL A 92 -4.77 -3.01 0.07
C VAL A 92 -3.64 -2.19 -0.57
N GLY A 93 -3.46 -2.28 -1.88
CA GLY A 93 -2.47 -1.48 -2.61
C GLY A 93 -2.69 0.03 -2.42
N ILE A 94 -3.93 0.49 -2.54
CA ILE A 94 -4.30 1.90 -2.29
C ILE A 94 -3.90 2.31 -0.86
N ALA A 95 -4.25 1.51 0.14
CA ALA A 95 -3.90 1.78 1.53
C ALA A 95 -2.37 1.83 1.74
N CYS A 96 -1.63 0.89 1.17
CA CYS A 96 -0.17 0.83 1.29
C CYS A 96 0.52 2.04 0.64
N VAL A 97 0.12 2.43 -0.57
CA VAL A 97 0.69 3.60 -1.25
C VAL A 97 0.40 4.88 -0.47
N ALA A 98 -0.86 5.08 -0.05
CA ALA A 98 -1.24 6.22 0.76
C ALA A 98 -0.46 6.28 2.09
N ALA A 99 -0.32 5.14 2.77
CA ALA A 99 0.43 5.03 4.01
C ALA A 99 1.91 5.33 3.83
N ALA A 100 2.56 4.79 2.81
CA ALA A 100 3.98 4.98 2.55
C ALA A 100 4.32 6.47 2.34
N ILE A 101 3.52 7.17 1.53
CA ILE A 101 3.74 8.58 1.21
C ILE A 101 3.43 9.48 2.43
N THR A 102 2.27 9.28 3.05
CA THR A 102 1.84 10.16 4.14
C THR A 102 2.65 9.94 5.42
N SER A 103 3.06 8.70 5.72
CA SER A 103 3.90 8.41 6.88
C SER A 103 5.28 9.07 6.78
N LEU A 104 5.90 9.04 5.61
CA LEU A 104 7.18 9.73 5.41
C LEU A 104 7.02 11.25 5.59
N ARG A 105 6.02 11.85 4.93
CA ARG A 105 5.75 13.28 5.05
C ARG A 105 5.51 13.70 6.49
N ASN A 106 4.68 12.95 7.20
CA ASN A 106 4.39 13.21 8.61
C ASN A 106 5.65 13.07 9.48
N SER A 107 6.46 12.04 9.27
CA SER A 107 7.71 11.82 10.00
C SER A 107 8.73 12.95 9.79
N LEU A 108 8.70 13.61 8.64
CA LEU A 108 9.58 14.74 8.32
C LEU A 108 8.97 16.10 8.71
N GLY A 109 7.76 16.13 9.27
CA GLY A 109 7.04 17.36 9.59
C GLY A 109 6.66 18.18 8.35
N LEU A 110 6.50 17.52 7.20
CA LEU A 110 6.10 18.17 5.96
C LEU A 110 4.58 18.38 5.92
N PRO A 111 4.13 19.47 5.27
CA PRO A 111 2.70 19.73 5.19
C PRO A 111 1.97 18.61 4.46
N HIS A 112 0.71 18.41 4.85
CA HIS A 112 -0.19 17.54 4.11
C HIS A 112 -0.36 18.07 2.66
N VAL A 113 -0.41 17.15 1.70
CA VAL A 113 -0.68 17.46 0.29
C VAL A 113 -2.01 16.80 -0.06
N GLU A 114 -2.89 17.59 -0.64
CA GLU A 114 -4.17 17.07 -1.13
C GLU A 114 -3.94 16.11 -2.30
N LEU A 115 -4.81 15.09 -2.39
CA LEU A 115 -4.83 14.21 -3.55
C LEU A 115 -5.21 15.01 -4.81
N PRO A 116 -4.60 14.73 -5.97
CA PRO A 116 -5.01 15.33 -7.23
C PRO A 116 -6.48 15.08 -7.53
N ASP A 117 -7.05 15.85 -8.41
CA ASP A 117 -8.38 15.57 -8.93
C ASP A 117 -8.37 14.21 -9.66
N ALA A 118 -9.43 13.45 -9.46
CA ALA A 118 -9.58 12.18 -10.12
C ALA A 118 -9.74 12.36 -11.64
N SER A 119 -9.06 11.54 -12.43
CA SER A 119 -9.35 11.46 -13.86
C SER A 119 -10.76 10.86 -14.11
N GLU A 120 -11.25 10.96 -15.34
CA GLU A 120 -12.54 10.38 -15.74
C GLU A 120 -12.42 8.88 -16.12
N GLU A 121 -11.30 8.24 -15.77
CA GLU A 121 -11.02 6.87 -16.17
C GLU A 121 -11.89 5.85 -15.41
N PRO A 122 -12.60 4.98 -16.14
CA PRO A 122 -13.24 3.83 -15.55
C PRO A 122 -12.21 2.79 -15.11
N PRO A 123 -12.58 1.77 -14.31
CA PRO A 123 -11.70 0.65 -14.04
C PRO A 123 -11.33 -0.06 -15.35
N SER A 124 -10.05 -0.37 -15.52
CA SER A 124 -9.53 -0.94 -16.77
C SER A 124 -10.02 -2.37 -17.02
N ARG A 125 -10.34 -3.11 -15.95
CA ARG A 125 -10.75 -4.52 -16.00
C ARG A 125 -9.77 -5.38 -16.80
N ILE A 126 -8.49 -4.98 -16.82
CA ILE A 126 -7.44 -5.78 -17.41
C ILE A 126 -7.39 -7.09 -16.63
N ASP A 127 -7.48 -8.19 -17.37
CA ASP A 127 -7.42 -9.51 -16.76
C ASP A 127 -6.15 -9.65 -15.92
N SER A 128 -6.36 -10.13 -14.72
CA SER A 128 -5.26 -10.52 -13.85
C SER A 128 -4.47 -11.64 -14.54
N PRO A 129 -3.18 -11.78 -14.23
CA PRO A 129 -2.43 -12.95 -14.65
C PRO A 129 -3.15 -14.20 -14.17
N GLU A 130 -2.79 -15.35 -14.69
CA GLU A 130 -3.26 -16.61 -14.13
C GLU A 130 -3.02 -16.60 -12.62
N LEU A 131 -4.05 -16.96 -11.85
CA LEU A 131 -4.02 -16.86 -10.41
C LEU A 131 -3.72 -18.23 -9.77
N ALA A 132 -3.04 -18.17 -8.65
CA ALA A 132 -2.81 -19.32 -7.77
C ALA A 132 -3.18 -18.95 -6.33
N ASP A 133 -3.51 -19.96 -5.55
CA ASP A 133 -3.60 -19.83 -4.10
C ASP A 133 -2.20 -19.72 -3.51
N ALA A 134 -1.99 -18.78 -2.61
CA ALA A 134 -0.74 -18.63 -1.90
C ALA A 134 -0.78 -19.39 -0.57
N GLU A 135 0.33 -20.06 -0.23
CA GLU A 135 0.43 -20.76 1.05
C GLU A 135 0.44 -19.81 2.26
N LEU A 136 1.02 -18.62 2.08
CA LEU A 136 1.28 -17.66 3.16
C LEU A 136 0.38 -16.43 3.13
N ASN A 137 -0.42 -16.24 2.09
CA ASN A 137 -1.33 -15.12 1.94
C ASN A 137 -2.78 -15.59 1.98
N TRP A 138 -3.66 -14.73 2.43
CA TRP A 138 -5.11 -14.97 2.33
C TRP A 138 -5.67 -14.62 0.96
N VAL A 139 -4.96 -13.77 0.23
CA VAL A 139 -5.35 -13.27 -1.09
C VAL A 139 -4.77 -14.16 -2.20
N PRO A 140 -5.44 -14.24 -3.36
CA PRO A 140 -4.84 -14.88 -4.53
C PRO A 140 -3.59 -14.12 -4.99
N VAL A 141 -2.68 -14.84 -5.61
CA VAL A 141 -1.41 -14.30 -6.15
C VAL A 141 -1.29 -14.65 -7.63
N ALA A 142 -0.39 -13.99 -8.36
CA ALA A 142 -0.08 -14.38 -9.74
C ALA A 142 0.58 -15.78 -9.78
N ALA A 143 0.19 -16.59 -10.75
CA ALA A 143 0.78 -17.90 -11.00
C ALA A 143 2.04 -17.79 -11.90
N PRO A 144 3.03 -18.68 -11.71
CA PRO A 144 3.12 -19.63 -10.60
C PRO A 144 3.38 -18.89 -9.28
N ALA A 145 2.80 -19.37 -8.18
CA ALA A 145 3.11 -18.82 -6.86
C ALA A 145 4.59 -19.13 -6.55
N ASP A 146 5.40 -18.08 -6.53
CA ASP A 146 6.82 -18.20 -6.18
C ASP A 146 6.98 -18.57 -4.70
N LYS A 147 8.08 -19.24 -4.37
CA LYS A 147 8.47 -19.51 -2.98
C LYS A 147 9.18 -18.31 -2.33
N THR A 148 8.75 -17.11 -2.70
CA THR A 148 9.26 -15.84 -2.13
C THR A 148 8.51 -15.47 -0.86
N ALA A 149 8.96 -14.43 -0.18
CA ALA A 149 8.28 -13.93 1.01
C ALA A 149 6.84 -13.50 0.70
N ALA A 150 5.91 -13.73 1.64
CA ALA A 150 4.49 -13.39 1.44
C ALA A 150 4.25 -11.94 1.04
N VAL A 151 5.05 -11.01 1.57
CA VAL A 151 4.95 -9.57 1.23
C VAL A 151 5.25 -9.29 -0.24
N VAL A 152 6.15 -10.07 -0.87
CA VAL A 152 6.50 -9.94 -2.29
C VAL A 152 5.35 -10.40 -3.18
N GLN A 153 4.59 -11.39 -2.73
CA GLN A 153 3.49 -11.97 -3.49
C GLN A 153 2.16 -11.24 -3.32
N ALA A 154 1.98 -10.54 -2.20
CA ALA A 154 0.67 -10.09 -1.71
C ALA A 154 -0.16 -9.27 -2.71
N LEU A 155 0.45 -8.47 -3.59
CA LEU A 155 -0.25 -7.65 -4.57
C LEU A 155 -0.12 -8.14 -6.01
N THR A 156 0.58 -9.26 -6.26
CA THR A 156 0.91 -9.71 -7.62
C THR A 156 -0.33 -10.05 -8.47
N ALA A 157 -1.45 -10.40 -7.84
CA ALA A 157 -2.72 -10.62 -8.53
C ALA A 157 -3.29 -9.33 -9.17
N VAL A 158 -2.83 -8.14 -8.76
CA VAL A 158 -3.18 -6.84 -9.36
C VAL A 158 -1.88 -6.11 -9.72
N PRO A 159 -1.33 -6.36 -10.92
CA PRO A 159 0.01 -5.89 -11.30
C PRO A 159 0.23 -4.39 -11.17
N ASP A 160 -0.79 -3.58 -11.45
CA ASP A 160 -0.72 -2.12 -11.34
C ASP A 160 -0.51 -1.67 -9.89
N ALA A 161 -1.27 -2.23 -8.95
CA ALA A 161 -1.11 -1.95 -7.52
C ALA A 161 0.24 -2.45 -7.00
N ASN A 162 0.69 -3.61 -7.46
CA ASN A 162 2.00 -4.16 -7.13
C ASN A 162 3.12 -3.22 -7.61
N ALA A 163 3.06 -2.78 -8.88
CA ALA A 163 4.05 -1.88 -9.46
C ALA A 163 4.10 -0.52 -8.72
N ALA A 164 2.95 0.03 -8.32
CA ALA A 164 2.88 1.28 -7.59
C ALA A 164 3.57 1.18 -6.21
N LEU A 165 3.35 0.07 -5.48
CA LEU A 165 4.00 -0.16 -4.19
C LEU A 165 5.51 -0.34 -4.34
N TRP A 166 5.97 -1.18 -5.28
CA TRP A 166 7.40 -1.47 -5.43
C TRP A 166 8.19 -0.26 -5.91
N ARG A 167 7.60 0.62 -6.73
CA ARG A 167 8.24 1.89 -7.10
C ARG A 167 8.54 2.76 -5.88
N LEU A 168 7.68 2.78 -4.88
CA LEU A 168 7.95 3.46 -3.61
C LEU A 168 8.98 2.69 -2.76
N ALA A 169 8.86 1.38 -2.67
CA ALA A 169 9.77 0.54 -1.89
C ALA A 169 11.22 0.69 -2.35
N ASP A 170 11.46 0.74 -3.66
CA ASP A 170 12.80 0.89 -4.25
C ASP A 170 13.52 2.15 -3.77
N VAL A 171 12.79 3.25 -3.57
CA VAL A 171 13.39 4.54 -3.16
C VAL A 171 13.29 4.80 -1.65
N GLN A 172 12.28 4.25 -0.99
CA GLN A 172 12.07 4.44 0.45
C GLN A 172 12.77 3.41 1.31
N TYR A 173 12.93 2.19 0.82
CA TYR A 173 13.54 1.10 1.57
C TYR A 173 14.78 0.55 0.83
N ILE A 174 14.68 -0.60 0.22
CA ILE A 174 15.79 -1.27 -0.47
C ILE A 174 15.29 -1.64 -1.87
N PRO A 175 16.05 -1.32 -2.94
CA PRO A 175 15.69 -1.75 -4.28
C PRO A 175 15.61 -3.28 -4.34
N ASP A 176 14.65 -3.80 -5.11
CA ASP A 176 14.43 -5.25 -5.23
C ASP A 176 15.70 -6.01 -5.61
N ALA A 177 16.45 -5.51 -6.58
CA ALA A 177 17.71 -6.10 -7.03
C ALA A 177 18.79 -6.18 -5.91
N GLU A 178 18.72 -5.30 -4.92
CA GLU A 178 19.69 -5.19 -3.83
C GLU A 178 19.21 -5.90 -2.55
N MET A 179 18.01 -6.42 -2.55
CA MET A 179 17.39 -7.02 -1.37
C MET A 179 18.20 -8.17 -0.79
N VAL A 180 18.89 -8.90 -1.64
CA VAL A 180 19.71 -10.06 -1.26
C VAL A 180 21.16 -9.71 -0.87
N ASP A 181 21.62 -8.47 -1.09
CA ASP A 181 22.97 -8.07 -0.70
C ASP A 181 22.99 -7.54 0.76
N PRO A 182 23.56 -8.30 1.72
CA PRO A 182 23.61 -7.87 3.12
C PRO A 182 24.57 -6.70 3.37
N ARG A 183 25.35 -6.29 2.39
CA ARG A 183 26.31 -5.17 2.48
C ARG A 183 25.83 -3.90 1.81
N TRP A 184 24.68 -3.97 1.13
CA TRP A 184 24.12 -2.79 0.46
C TRP A 184 23.85 -1.68 1.47
N THR A 185 24.05 -0.45 1.06
CA THR A 185 23.87 0.74 1.91
C THR A 185 23.04 1.79 1.19
N ARG A 186 22.21 2.52 1.94
CA ARG A 186 21.55 3.72 1.42
C ARG A 186 22.21 4.96 1.98
N GLY A 187 23.10 5.55 1.20
CA GLY A 187 23.90 6.68 1.65
C GLY A 187 24.77 6.32 2.85
N THR A 188 24.51 6.92 4.00
CA THR A 188 25.22 6.64 5.26
C THR A 188 24.60 5.52 6.09
N LEU A 189 23.41 5.02 5.72
CA LEU A 189 22.74 3.94 6.44
C LEU A 189 23.25 2.58 5.95
N SER A 190 23.77 1.80 6.87
CA SER A 190 24.12 0.40 6.63
C SER A 190 22.86 -0.47 6.55
N ARG A 191 22.98 -1.66 5.96
CA ARG A 191 21.91 -2.65 5.92
C ARG A 191 21.38 -2.97 7.32
N VAL A 192 22.24 -3.14 8.29
CA VAL A 192 21.86 -3.47 9.68
C VAL A 192 21.02 -2.35 10.30
N GLU A 193 21.38 -1.08 10.09
CA GLU A 193 20.59 0.05 10.59
C GLU A 193 19.23 0.13 9.94
N MET A 194 19.14 -0.10 8.63
CA MET A 194 17.86 -0.13 7.91
C MET A 194 16.97 -1.26 8.41
N GLU A 195 17.50 -2.47 8.60
CA GLU A 195 16.74 -3.61 9.12
C GLU A 195 16.31 -3.41 10.57
N LEU A 196 17.12 -2.74 11.38
CA LEU A 196 16.74 -2.40 12.74
C LEU A 196 15.53 -1.44 12.77
N ILE A 197 15.53 -0.45 11.88
CA ILE A 197 14.39 0.47 11.73
C ILE A 197 13.15 -0.29 11.25
N ALA A 198 13.28 -1.12 10.22
CA ALA A 198 12.19 -1.92 9.67
C ALA A 198 11.59 -2.86 10.73
N THR A 199 12.45 -3.57 11.48
CA THR A 199 12.03 -4.42 12.59
C THR A 199 11.29 -3.63 13.67
N ARG A 200 11.74 -2.43 14.00
CA ARG A 200 11.06 -1.57 14.98
C ARG A 200 9.67 -1.15 14.50
N VAL A 201 9.54 -0.83 13.21
CA VAL A 201 8.24 -0.50 12.60
C VAL A 201 7.31 -1.73 12.64
N SER A 202 7.79 -2.89 12.22
CA SER A 202 7.03 -4.14 12.25
C SER A 202 6.56 -4.47 13.67
N PHE A 203 7.45 -4.37 14.66
CA PHE A 203 7.09 -4.58 16.05
C PHE A 203 6.00 -3.62 16.54
N SER A 204 6.09 -2.33 16.21
CA SER A 204 5.12 -1.31 16.62
C SER A 204 3.76 -1.47 15.92
N ARG A 205 3.70 -2.20 14.82
CA ARG A 205 2.49 -2.52 14.06
C ARG A 205 1.97 -3.93 14.31
N GLU A 206 2.55 -4.65 15.28
CA GLU A 206 2.19 -6.03 15.61
C GLU A 206 2.23 -6.95 14.37
N CYS A 207 3.16 -6.69 13.46
CA CYS A 207 3.36 -7.49 12.27
C CYS A 207 4.06 -8.80 12.65
N HIS A 208 3.48 -9.94 12.32
CA HIS A 208 4.04 -11.27 12.59
C HIS A 208 5.10 -11.69 11.57
N TYR A 209 5.44 -10.83 10.65
CA TYR A 209 6.35 -11.08 9.55
C TYR A 209 7.75 -10.57 9.84
#